data_e2a27b593d0a0196b0bb5f8b62c57c92
#
_entry.id   e2a27b593d0a0196b0bb5f8b62c57c92
#
_cell.length_a   1.000
_cell.length_b   1.000
_cell.length_c   1.000
_cell.angle_alpha   90.00
_cell.angle_beta   90.00
_cell.angle_gamma   90.00
#
_symmetry.space_group_name_H-M   'P 1'
#
loop_
_entity.id
_entity.type
_entity.pdbx_description
1 polymer ?
#
loop_
_entity_poly.entity_id
_entity_poly.type
_entity_poly.pdbx_seq_one_letter_code
_entity_poly.pdbx_strand_id
1 'polypeptide(L)'
;RPGGPDLVHVDAYRLSSAEELDDLDLEFSLEKSVTVIEWGHGKAEHLSDSRLELDFTRLTGADASIAYAAENYSPTGEGEFNWDALDDHDEQSTDASEPRLLRITAYGPRWEGEAYRSLEAAMLKLDVE
;
A
#
# COMPACT_ATOMS: atom_id res chain seq x y z
N ARG A 1 17.66 -12.39 -0.87
CA ARG A 1 17.61 -13.74 -0.30
C ARG A 1 18.37 -14.70 -1.24
N PRO A 2 19.39 -15.43 -0.80
CA PRO A 2 20.10 -16.39 -1.65
C PRO A 2 19.12 -17.40 -2.25
N GLY A 3 19.15 -17.58 -3.60
CA GLY A 3 18.27 -18.49 -4.32
C GLY A 3 16.83 -18.00 -4.56
N GLY A 4 16.52 -16.75 -4.22
CA GLY A 4 15.26 -16.10 -4.62
C GLY A 4 15.36 -15.41 -5.98
N PRO A 5 14.23 -14.86 -6.49
CA PRO A 5 14.25 -14.05 -7.70
C PRO A 5 15.04 -12.76 -7.50
N ASP A 6 15.57 -12.22 -8.58
CA ASP A 6 16.21 -10.90 -8.57
C ASP A 6 15.18 -9.81 -8.24
N LEU A 7 15.64 -8.70 -7.70
CA LEU A 7 14.83 -7.51 -7.46
C LEU A 7 15.19 -6.43 -8.48
N VAL A 8 14.20 -5.97 -9.23
CA VAL A 8 14.29 -4.79 -10.08
C VAL A 8 13.50 -3.66 -9.42
N HIS A 9 14.14 -2.53 -9.17
CA HIS A 9 13.51 -1.37 -8.56
C HIS A 9 13.58 -0.18 -9.51
N VAL A 10 12.44 0.42 -9.80
CA VAL A 10 12.29 1.56 -10.70
C VAL A 10 11.58 2.68 -9.96
N ASP A 11 12.13 3.89 -10.03
CA ASP A 11 11.46 5.11 -9.61
C ASP A 11 10.95 5.86 -10.85
N ALA A 12 9.64 5.79 -11.09
CA ALA A 12 8.97 6.42 -12.22
C ALA A 12 8.47 7.85 -11.93
N TYR A 13 8.93 8.49 -10.85
CA TYR A 13 8.47 9.82 -10.44
C TYR A 13 8.65 10.87 -11.54
N ARG A 14 9.77 10.81 -12.27
CA ARG A 14 10.10 11.77 -13.33
C ARG A 14 9.58 11.38 -14.71
N LEU A 15 9.06 10.16 -14.86
CA LEU A 15 8.47 9.72 -16.13
C LEU A 15 7.09 10.34 -16.30
N SER A 16 6.82 10.87 -17.48
CA SER A 16 5.55 11.55 -17.78
C SER A 16 4.51 10.63 -18.40
N SER A 17 4.92 9.48 -18.94
CA SER A 17 4.03 8.57 -19.66
C SER A 17 4.43 7.10 -19.53
N ALA A 18 3.53 6.21 -19.97
CA ALA A 18 3.78 4.78 -20.08
C ALA A 18 4.87 4.46 -21.10
N GLU A 19 4.93 5.20 -22.20
CA GLU A 19 5.93 5.01 -23.26
C GLU A 19 7.35 5.25 -22.74
N GLU A 20 7.54 6.25 -21.87
CA GLU A 20 8.86 6.49 -21.25
C GLU A 20 9.24 5.35 -20.30
N LEU A 21 8.26 4.69 -19.67
CA LEU A 21 8.51 3.52 -18.85
C LEU A 21 8.87 2.30 -19.72
N ASP A 22 8.24 2.15 -20.87
CA ASP A 22 8.52 1.07 -21.83
C ASP A 22 9.95 1.15 -22.39
N ASP A 23 10.49 2.36 -22.55
CA ASP A 23 11.87 2.57 -22.99
C ASP A 23 12.93 1.98 -22.01
N LEU A 24 12.50 1.57 -20.81
CA LEU A 24 13.38 0.88 -19.85
C LEU A 24 13.47 -0.63 -20.08
N ASP A 25 12.76 -1.18 -21.05
CA ASP A 25 12.78 -2.60 -21.44
C ASP A 25 12.53 -3.57 -20.26
N LEU A 26 11.67 -3.20 -19.33
CA LEU A 26 11.41 -3.97 -18.10
C LEU A 26 10.83 -5.36 -18.36
N GLU A 27 10.11 -5.55 -19.45
CA GLU A 27 9.48 -6.80 -19.85
C GLU A 27 10.45 -7.98 -19.92
N PHE A 28 11.72 -7.75 -20.24
CA PHE A 28 12.73 -8.82 -20.28
C PHE A 28 13.08 -9.40 -18.91
N SER A 29 12.79 -8.68 -17.84
CA SER A 29 13.08 -9.08 -16.47
C SER A 29 11.87 -9.57 -15.68
N LEU A 30 10.63 -9.20 -16.09
CA LEU A 30 9.40 -9.44 -15.32
C LEU A 30 9.17 -10.90 -14.93
N GLU A 31 9.50 -11.85 -15.82
CA GLU A 31 9.29 -13.28 -15.55
C GLU A 31 10.28 -13.86 -14.53
N LYS A 32 11.44 -13.23 -14.34
CA LYS A 32 12.56 -13.76 -13.56
C LYS A 32 12.83 -12.99 -12.28
N SER A 33 12.22 -11.84 -12.13
CA SER A 33 12.46 -10.92 -11.02
C SER A 33 11.16 -10.51 -10.32
N VAL A 34 11.32 -9.97 -9.13
CA VAL A 34 10.29 -9.13 -8.50
C VAL A 34 10.57 -7.70 -8.94
N THR A 35 9.65 -7.10 -9.66
CA THR A 35 9.77 -5.71 -10.12
C THR A 35 8.92 -4.82 -9.22
N VAL A 36 9.54 -3.82 -8.63
CA VAL A 36 8.90 -2.78 -7.81
C VAL A 36 9.03 -1.45 -8.53
N ILE A 37 7.89 -0.80 -8.78
CA ILE A 37 7.84 0.48 -9.48
C ILE A 37 7.18 1.51 -8.57
N GLU A 38 7.96 2.49 -8.13
CA GLU A 38 7.44 3.65 -7.41
C GLU A 38 6.87 4.67 -8.40
N TRP A 39 5.76 5.31 -8.03
CA TRP A 39 5.05 6.28 -8.87
C TRP A 39 4.55 5.70 -10.20
N GLY A 40 4.29 4.37 -10.21
CA GLY A 40 3.87 3.64 -11.41
C GLY A 40 2.41 3.83 -11.79
N HIS A 41 1.57 4.36 -10.90
CA HIS A 41 0.14 4.53 -11.16
C HIS A 41 -0.12 5.38 -12.42
N GLY A 42 -0.98 4.88 -13.32
CA GLY A 42 -1.24 5.48 -14.61
C GLY A 42 -0.15 5.26 -15.68
N LYS A 43 0.92 4.49 -15.35
CA LYS A 43 2.05 4.25 -16.27
C LYS A 43 2.44 2.78 -16.39
N ALA A 44 2.30 1.99 -15.32
CA ALA A 44 2.87 0.64 -15.23
C ALA A 44 1.85 -0.49 -15.34
N GLU A 45 0.56 -0.21 -15.39
CA GLU A 45 -0.52 -1.20 -15.34
C GLU A 45 -0.49 -2.19 -16.51
N HIS A 46 -0.01 -1.75 -17.66
CA HIS A 46 0.07 -2.56 -18.87
C HIS A 46 1.23 -3.57 -18.87
N LEU A 47 2.22 -3.41 -17.99
CA LEU A 47 3.40 -4.28 -17.96
C LEU A 47 3.07 -5.72 -17.54
N SER A 48 2.01 -5.94 -16.77
CA SER A 48 1.61 -7.27 -16.33
C SER A 48 0.13 -7.34 -16.00
N ASP A 49 -0.51 -8.43 -16.43
CA ASP A 49 -1.90 -8.74 -16.08
C ASP A 49 -2.08 -9.02 -14.58
N SER A 50 -1.00 -9.45 -13.90
CA SER A 50 -1.04 -9.76 -12.48
C SER A 50 -0.06 -8.89 -11.72
N ARG A 51 -0.60 -8.03 -10.85
CA ARG A 51 0.18 -7.07 -10.07
C ARG A 51 -0.42 -6.81 -8.69
N LEU A 52 0.38 -6.26 -7.81
CA LEU A 52 -0.06 -5.64 -6.56
C LEU A 52 0.11 -4.13 -6.66
N GLU A 53 -0.92 -3.41 -6.34
CA GLU A 53 -0.84 -1.95 -6.17
C GLU A 53 -0.82 -1.63 -4.67
N LEU A 54 0.16 -0.83 -4.26
CA LEU A 54 0.39 -0.43 -2.88
C LEU A 54 0.22 1.07 -2.76
N ASP A 55 -0.86 1.50 -2.12
CA ASP A 55 -1.15 2.91 -1.89
C ASP A 55 -0.80 3.29 -0.45
N PHE A 56 0.16 4.19 -0.30
CA PHE A 56 0.55 4.73 0.99
C PHE A 56 -0.12 6.09 1.21
N THR A 57 -0.98 6.16 2.20
CA THR A 57 -1.63 7.41 2.60
C THR A 57 -1.09 7.86 3.96
N ARG A 58 -0.61 9.10 4.04
CA ARG A 58 -0.29 9.72 5.31
C ARG A 58 -1.60 10.21 5.94
N LEU A 59 -1.90 9.75 7.12
CA LEU A 59 -3.07 10.17 7.88
C LEU A 59 -2.70 11.43 8.67
N THR A 60 -3.33 12.55 8.38
CA THR A 60 -3.10 13.83 9.05
C THR A 60 -4.40 14.38 9.63
N GLY A 61 -4.35 14.90 10.84
CA GLY A 61 -5.51 15.58 11.46
C GLY A 61 -6.76 14.70 11.56
N ALA A 62 -7.87 15.16 10.99
CA ALA A 62 -9.16 14.48 11.05
C ALA A 62 -9.18 13.08 10.42
N ASP A 63 -8.34 12.85 9.40
CA ASP A 63 -8.27 11.55 8.72
C ASP A 63 -7.68 10.48 9.64
N ALA A 64 -6.68 10.83 10.46
CA ALA A 64 -6.09 9.92 11.44
C ALA A 64 -7.13 9.54 12.52
N SER A 65 -7.95 10.48 12.94
CA SER A 65 -9.04 10.25 13.91
C SER A 65 -10.12 9.32 13.35
N ILE A 66 -10.49 9.49 12.08
CA ILE A 66 -11.47 8.64 11.39
C ILE A 66 -10.92 7.21 11.23
N ALA A 67 -9.65 7.06 10.86
CA ALA A 67 -9.02 5.74 10.72
C ALA A 67 -8.95 5.01 12.07
N TYR A 68 -8.56 5.71 13.13
CA TYR A 68 -8.56 5.17 14.49
C TYR A 68 -9.96 4.76 14.95
N ALA A 69 -10.98 5.57 14.65
CA ALA A 69 -12.37 5.26 14.97
C ALA A 69 -12.88 4.04 14.18
N ALA A 70 -12.49 3.88 12.91
CA ALA A 70 -12.88 2.74 12.09
C ALA A 70 -12.27 1.42 12.58
N GLU A 71 -11.02 1.43 13.03
CA GLU A 71 -10.34 0.26 13.62
C GLU A 71 -10.94 -0.15 14.97
N ASN A 72 -11.42 0.82 15.75
CA ASN A 72 -11.99 0.60 17.08
C ASN A 72 -13.53 0.52 17.08
N TYR A 73 -14.17 0.54 15.91
CA TYR A 73 -15.60 0.41 15.78
C TYR A 73 -16.04 -1.01 16.14
N SER A 74 -16.76 -1.13 17.25
CA SER A 74 -17.45 -2.37 17.62
C SER A 74 -18.88 -2.36 17.08
N PRO A 75 -19.28 -3.29 16.20
CA PRO A 75 -20.62 -3.33 15.66
C PRO A 75 -21.70 -3.73 16.67
N THR A 76 -21.33 -3.97 17.93
CA THR A 76 -22.25 -4.38 19.01
C THR A 76 -22.90 -3.24 19.77
N GLY A 77 -22.66 -1.97 19.38
CA GLY A 77 -23.49 -0.83 19.79
C GLY A 77 -23.38 -0.37 21.25
N GLU A 78 -22.37 -0.81 21.99
CA GLU A 78 -22.13 -0.35 23.36
C GLU A 78 -20.86 0.53 23.45
N GLY A 79 -20.88 1.65 22.76
CA GLY A 79 -19.87 2.68 22.88
C GLY A 79 -20.36 3.98 22.27
N GLU A 80 -20.69 4.96 23.11
CA GLU A 80 -20.93 6.32 22.62
C GLU A 80 -19.63 6.86 22.04
N PHE A 81 -19.67 7.18 20.74
CA PHE A 81 -18.57 7.88 20.10
C PHE A 81 -18.47 9.30 20.68
N ASN A 82 -17.37 9.55 21.38
CA ASN A 82 -17.12 10.86 21.98
C ASN A 82 -16.44 11.79 20.99
N TRP A 83 -17.22 12.66 20.34
CA TRP A 83 -16.74 13.69 19.44
C TRP A 83 -15.87 14.76 20.12
N ASP A 84 -16.04 14.99 21.41
CA ASP A 84 -15.28 15.99 22.17
C ASP A 84 -13.80 15.57 22.40
N ALA A 85 -13.48 14.28 22.22
CA ALA A 85 -12.10 13.80 22.29
C ALA A 85 -11.26 14.16 21.05
N LEU A 86 -11.87 14.68 19.99
CA LEU A 86 -11.19 15.03 18.73
C LEU A 86 -10.63 16.46 18.73
N ASP A 87 -11.01 17.29 19.69
CA ASP A 87 -10.73 18.75 19.69
C ASP A 87 -9.45 19.13 20.46
N ASP A 88 -8.76 18.17 21.06
CA ASP A 88 -7.65 18.44 22.00
C ASP A 88 -6.27 17.97 21.47
N HIS A 89 -6.01 18.14 20.19
CA HIS A 89 -4.67 17.89 19.65
C HIS A 89 -3.89 19.20 19.43
N ASP A 90 -3.08 19.51 20.42
CA ASP A 90 -2.01 20.50 20.33
C ASP A 90 -1.16 20.30 19.06
N GLU A 91 -1.01 21.36 18.28
CA GLU A 91 -0.22 21.45 17.02
C GLU A 91 1.30 21.28 17.21
N GLN A 92 1.78 20.51 18.19
CA GLN A 92 3.22 20.42 18.51
C GLN A 92 3.77 19.01 18.65
N SER A 93 3.31 18.02 17.90
CA SER A 93 4.09 16.78 17.78
C SER A 93 4.78 16.68 16.43
N THR A 94 6.02 17.15 16.37
CA THR A 94 6.96 16.87 15.29
C THR A 94 7.56 15.47 15.40
N ASP A 95 6.81 14.51 15.94
CA ASP A 95 7.32 13.17 16.11
C ASP A 95 7.10 12.33 14.85
N ALA A 96 8.13 11.55 14.49
CA ALA A 96 8.23 10.74 13.27
C ALA A 96 7.25 9.54 13.21
N SER A 97 6.23 9.53 14.07
CA SER A 97 5.26 8.44 14.20
C SER A 97 3.88 8.74 13.61
N GLU A 98 3.80 9.62 12.62
CA GLU A 98 2.52 9.82 11.91
C GLU A 98 2.06 8.48 11.30
N PRO A 99 0.86 8.00 11.63
CA PRO A 99 0.37 6.73 11.11
C PRO A 99 0.23 6.80 9.59
N ARG A 100 0.61 5.73 8.92
CA ARG A 100 0.45 5.58 7.48
C ARG A 100 -0.50 4.45 7.22
N LEU A 101 -1.50 4.69 6.40
CA LEU A 101 -2.38 3.66 5.89
C LEU A 101 -1.73 3.05 4.64
N LEU A 102 -1.57 1.74 4.64
CA LEU A 102 -1.20 0.98 3.46
C LEU A 102 -2.42 0.23 2.94
N ARG A 103 -2.85 0.54 1.73
CA ARG A 103 -3.84 -0.26 1.00
C ARG A 103 -3.12 -1.10 -0.04
N ILE A 104 -3.40 -2.41 -0.05
CA ILE A 104 -2.89 -3.32 -1.07
C ILE A 104 -4.07 -3.81 -1.90
N THR A 105 -3.99 -3.61 -3.21
CA THR A 105 -4.98 -4.11 -4.17
C THR A 105 -4.31 -5.12 -5.10
N ALA A 106 -4.88 -6.32 -5.17
CA ALA A 106 -4.38 -7.40 -5.99
C ALA A 106 -5.17 -7.49 -7.30
N TYR A 107 -4.46 -7.53 -8.43
CA TYR A 107 -5.02 -7.65 -9.76
C TYR A 107 -4.49 -8.90 -10.47
N GLY A 108 -5.37 -9.56 -11.20
CA GLY A 108 -5.05 -10.63 -12.13
C GLY A 108 -4.98 -12.04 -11.52
N PRO A 109 -4.86 -13.06 -12.39
CA PRO A 109 -5.08 -14.46 -12.00
C PRO A 109 -4.05 -15.02 -11.03
N ARG A 110 -2.85 -14.42 -10.96
CA ARG A 110 -1.82 -14.85 -10.01
C ARG A 110 -2.24 -14.69 -8.55
N TRP A 111 -3.14 -13.76 -8.27
CA TRP A 111 -3.58 -13.42 -6.92
C TRP A 111 -4.95 -14.02 -6.58
N GLU A 112 -5.33 -15.11 -7.24
CA GLU A 112 -6.56 -15.82 -6.95
C GLU A 112 -6.33 -16.98 -5.96
N GLY A 113 -7.39 -17.37 -5.24
CA GLY A 113 -7.41 -18.56 -4.40
C GLY A 113 -6.42 -18.54 -3.24
N GLU A 114 -5.50 -19.49 -3.21
CA GLU A 114 -4.54 -19.67 -2.12
C GLU A 114 -3.49 -18.57 -2.06
N ALA A 115 -3.10 -18.03 -3.20
CA ALA A 115 -2.13 -16.92 -3.26
C ALA A 115 -2.70 -15.66 -2.59
N TYR A 116 -3.97 -15.35 -2.82
CA TYR A 116 -4.64 -14.23 -2.17
C TYR A 116 -4.75 -14.44 -0.65
N ARG A 117 -5.15 -15.63 -0.21
CA ARG A 117 -5.22 -15.96 1.23
C ARG A 117 -3.87 -15.87 1.92
N SER A 118 -2.81 -16.27 1.23
CA SER A 118 -1.44 -16.16 1.75
C SER A 118 -1.00 -14.72 1.88
N LEU A 119 -1.40 -13.86 0.94
CA LEU A 119 -1.16 -12.41 1.00
C LEU A 119 -1.89 -11.79 2.20
N GLU A 120 -3.19 -12.05 2.36
CA GLU A 120 -3.97 -11.57 3.51
C GLU A 120 -3.33 -11.99 4.84
N ALA A 121 -2.95 -13.26 4.97
CA ALA A 121 -2.30 -13.77 6.17
C ALA A 121 -0.95 -13.12 6.46
N ALA A 122 -0.21 -12.72 5.42
CA ALA A 122 1.03 -11.99 5.56
C ALA A 122 0.79 -10.54 6.01
N MET A 123 -0.24 -9.89 5.48
CA MET A 123 -0.62 -8.52 5.85
C MET A 123 -1.04 -8.42 7.31
N LEU A 124 -1.87 -9.35 7.80
CA LEU A 124 -2.30 -9.40 9.20
C LEU A 124 -1.13 -9.53 10.19
N LYS A 125 0.02 -10.02 9.75
CA LYS A 125 1.23 -10.08 10.59
C LYS A 125 1.99 -8.76 10.64
N LEU A 126 1.78 -7.87 9.66
CA LEU A 126 2.41 -6.54 9.65
C LEU A 126 1.73 -5.56 10.60
N ASP A 127 0.44 -5.78 10.90
CA ASP A 127 -0.33 -4.92 11.82
C ASP A 127 0.01 -5.15 13.30
N VAL A 128 0.86 -6.12 13.64
CA VAL A 128 1.18 -6.52 15.03
C VAL A 128 2.52 -5.97 15.51
N GLU A 129 3.30 -5.37 14.66
CA GLU A 129 4.59 -4.73 14.99
C GLU A 129 4.50 -3.21 14.88
#